data_fdc8ff6152c5de76c7c6a24b2293128f
#
_entry.id   fdc8ff6152c5de76c7c6a24b2293128f
#
_cell.length_a   1.000
_cell.length_b   1.000
_cell.length_c   1.000
_cell.angle_alpha   90.00
_cell.angle_beta   90.00
_cell.angle_gamma   90.00
#
_symmetry.space_group_name_H-M   'P 1'
#
loop_
_entity.id
_entity.type
_entity.pdbx_description
1 polymer ?
#
loop_
_entity_poly.entity_id
_entity_poly.type
_entity_poly.pdbx_seq_one_letter_code
_entity_poly.pdbx_strand_id
1 'polypeptide(L)'
;VIHGGREQVDALLTHPDIRAMSFVGSVAVGQHVYHTGTAHKKRVQSFAGAKNHMVIMPDADKAQVISNLVGASVGAAGQRCMAISVAVLVGAAREWIPEIRDALAKVRPGPWDD
;
A
#
# COMPACT_ATOMS: atom_id res chain seq x y z
N VAL A 1 6.51 -18.75 -15.32
CA VAL A 1 6.84 -18.29 -13.96
C VAL A 1 8.24 -18.74 -13.63
N ILE A 2 9.05 -17.83 -13.11
CA ILE A 2 10.42 -18.12 -12.65
C ILE A 2 10.44 -17.83 -11.14
N HIS A 3 10.87 -18.83 -10.37
CA HIS A 3 11.10 -18.66 -8.94
C HIS A 3 12.55 -18.28 -8.69
N GLY A 4 12.79 -17.35 -7.76
CA GLY A 4 14.14 -16.96 -7.40
C GLY A 4 14.17 -15.69 -6.54
N GLY A 5 15.37 -15.27 -6.22
CA GLY A 5 15.66 -14.08 -5.44
C GLY A 5 16.23 -12.94 -6.29
N ARG A 6 17.17 -12.21 -5.71
CA ARG A 6 17.79 -11.06 -6.33
C ARG A 6 18.52 -11.37 -7.64
N GLU A 7 19.24 -12.48 -7.67
CA GLU A 7 20.03 -12.88 -8.86
C GLU A 7 19.15 -13.06 -10.10
N GLN A 8 17.97 -13.67 -9.93
CA GLN A 8 17.01 -13.86 -11.01
C GLN A 8 16.42 -12.54 -11.49
N VAL A 9 16.14 -11.64 -10.56
CA VAL A 9 15.66 -10.28 -10.88
C VAL A 9 16.73 -9.53 -11.67
N ASP A 10 17.98 -9.56 -11.23
CA ASP A 10 19.09 -8.88 -11.90
C ASP A 10 19.34 -9.48 -13.29
N ALA A 11 19.23 -10.79 -13.45
CA ALA A 11 19.32 -11.45 -14.75
C ALA A 11 18.21 -10.97 -15.70
N LEU A 12 16.97 -10.84 -15.24
CA LEU A 12 15.86 -10.32 -16.03
C LEU A 12 16.04 -8.84 -16.39
N LEU A 13 16.55 -8.03 -15.46
CA LEU A 13 16.81 -6.61 -15.68
C LEU A 13 17.90 -6.35 -16.73
N THR A 14 18.84 -7.28 -16.89
CA THR A 14 19.95 -7.15 -17.84
C THR A 14 19.73 -7.93 -19.13
N HIS A 15 18.79 -8.87 -19.20
CA HIS A 15 18.57 -9.75 -20.33
C HIS A 15 18.22 -8.97 -21.61
N PRO A 16 18.91 -9.20 -22.75
CA PRO A 16 18.73 -8.39 -23.96
C PRO A 16 17.35 -8.51 -24.60
N ASP A 17 16.67 -9.65 -24.46
CA ASP A 17 15.36 -9.88 -25.08
C ASP A 17 14.19 -9.32 -24.25
N ILE A 18 14.41 -8.96 -23.00
CA ILE A 18 13.39 -8.33 -22.16
C ILE A 18 13.40 -6.82 -22.41
N ARG A 19 12.32 -6.27 -22.92
CA ARG A 19 12.20 -4.88 -23.32
C ARG A 19 11.50 -3.98 -22.31
N ALA A 20 10.71 -4.56 -21.42
CA ALA A 20 9.97 -3.81 -20.41
C ALA A 20 9.86 -4.60 -19.11
N MET A 21 9.79 -3.86 -17.98
CA MET A 21 9.63 -4.41 -16.64
C MET A 21 8.53 -3.67 -15.92
N SER A 22 7.73 -4.40 -15.14
CA SER A 22 6.81 -3.83 -14.17
C SER A 22 7.10 -4.44 -12.81
N PHE A 23 7.16 -3.59 -11.78
CA PHE A 23 7.51 -3.99 -10.43
C PHE A 23 6.59 -3.33 -9.40
N VAL A 24 6.25 -4.08 -8.37
CA VAL A 24 5.57 -3.56 -7.17
C VAL A 24 6.28 -4.13 -5.95
N GLY A 25 6.68 -3.27 -5.02
CA GLY A 25 7.33 -3.72 -3.79
C GLY A 25 7.94 -2.58 -2.97
N SER A 26 9.03 -2.87 -2.26
CA SER A 26 9.69 -1.88 -1.41
C SER A 26 10.38 -0.78 -2.23
N VAL A 27 10.54 0.40 -1.62
CA VAL A 27 11.18 1.56 -2.28
C VAL A 27 12.61 1.24 -2.72
N ALA A 28 13.39 0.60 -1.87
CA ALA A 28 14.78 0.28 -2.18
C ALA A 28 14.90 -0.66 -3.39
N VAL A 29 14.07 -1.71 -3.46
CA VAL A 29 14.05 -2.62 -4.61
C VAL A 29 13.47 -1.95 -5.84
N GLY A 30 12.42 -1.14 -5.69
CA GLY A 30 11.83 -0.38 -6.78
C GLY A 30 12.82 0.58 -7.44
N GLN A 31 13.65 1.26 -6.67
CA GLN A 31 14.73 2.10 -7.17
C GLN A 31 15.79 1.29 -7.90
N HIS A 32 16.20 0.14 -7.34
CA HIS A 32 17.15 -0.75 -8.00
C HIS A 32 16.62 -1.24 -9.37
N VAL A 33 15.38 -1.69 -9.41
CA VAL A 33 14.72 -2.15 -10.66
C VAL A 33 14.65 -1.01 -11.68
N TYR A 34 14.26 0.19 -11.24
CA TYR A 34 14.17 1.34 -12.12
C TYR A 34 15.52 1.75 -12.71
N HIS A 35 16.53 1.94 -11.86
CA HIS A 35 17.84 2.38 -12.30
C HIS A 35 18.54 1.33 -13.18
N THR A 36 18.51 0.06 -12.78
CA THR A 36 19.15 -1.02 -13.54
C THR A 36 18.44 -1.24 -14.89
N GLY A 37 17.11 -1.32 -14.88
CA GLY A 37 16.35 -1.55 -16.10
C GLY A 37 16.48 -0.39 -17.11
N THR A 38 16.41 0.85 -16.67
CA THR A 38 16.58 2.03 -17.55
C THR A 38 18.00 2.16 -18.09
N ALA A 39 19.02 1.83 -17.29
CA ALA A 39 20.41 1.77 -17.76
C ALA A 39 20.59 0.76 -18.91
N HIS A 40 19.78 -0.33 -18.91
CA HIS A 40 19.76 -1.32 -20.00
C HIS A 40 18.70 -1.00 -21.08
N LYS A 41 18.28 0.27 -21.17
CA LYS A 41 17.34 0.79 -22.19
C LYS A 41 15.98 0.10 -22.22
N LYS A 42 15.53 -0.42 -21.07
CA LYS A 42 14.20 -1.01 -20.90
C LYS A 42 13.17 0.04 -20.49
N ARG A 43 11.91 -0.19 -20.83
CA ARG A 43 10.80 0.54 -20.23
C ARG A 43 10.53 -0.04 -18.85
N VAL A 44 10.59 0.80 -17.82
CA VAL A 44 10.38 0.35 -16.44
C VAL A 44 9.22 1.10 -15.82
N GLN A 45 8.28 0.36 -15.25
CA GLN A 45 7.23 0.84 -14.39
C GLN A 45 7.48 0.28 -12.98
N SER A 46 7.79 1.15 -12.03
CA SER A 46 8.09 0.74 -10.66
C SER A 46 7.17 1.47 -9.70
N PHE A 47 6.31 0.72 -9.02
CA PHE A 47 5.43 1.20 -7.96
C PHE A 47 6.01 0.79 -6.62
N ALA A 48 6.40 1.79 -5.82
CA ALA A 48 7.03 1.53 -4.55
C ALA A 48 6.71 2.64 -3.55
N GLY A 49 6.31 2.23 -2.37
CA GLY A 49 5.89 3.14 -1.29
C GLY A 49 4.53 3.78 -1.54
N ALA A 50 3.79 3.99 -0.47
CA ALA A 50 2.49 4.67 -0.51
C ALA A 50 2.23 5.37 0.82
N LYS A 51 1.47 6.48 0.77
CA LYS A 51 0.91 7.16 1.92
C LYS A 51 -0.53 7.55 1.58
N ASN A 52 -1.44 6.58 1.69
CA ASN A 52 -2.82 6.78 1.26
C ASN A 52 -3.58 7.63 2.27
N HIS A 53 -4.34 8.57 1.77
CA HIS A 53 -5.12 9.50 2.54
C HIS A 53 -6.61 9.28 2.28
N MET A 54 -7.42 9.30 3.34
CA MET A 54 -8.87 9.36 3.26
C MET A 54 -9.32 10.71 3.78
N VAL A 55 -10.04 11.47 2.96
CA VAL A 55 -10.67 12.72 3.38
C VAL A 55 -12.10 12.43 3.80
N ILE A 56 -12.46 12.82 5.01
CA ILE A 56 -13.75 12.53 5.65
C ILE A 56 -14.48 13.86 5.83
N MET A 57 -15.56 14.01 5.08
CA MET A 57 -16.41 15.20 5.11
C MET A 57 -17.49 15.08 6.20
N PRO A 58 -17.98 16.22 6.76
CA PRO A 58 -18.92 16.19 7.86
C PRO A 58 -20.34 15.70 7.50
N ASP A 59 -20.68 15.67 6.22
CA ASP A 59 -21.95 15.17 5.66
C ASP A 59 -21.90 13.68 5.27
N ALA A 60 -20.78 13.00 5.50
CA ALA A 60 -20.66 11.56 5.27
C ALA A 60 -21.43 10.74 6.34
N ASP A 61 -21.86 9.54 5.98
CA ASP A 61 -22.42 8.58 6.95
C ASP A 61 -21.36 8.14 7.94
N LYS A 62 -21.49 8.57 9.20
CA LYS A 62 -20.50 8.33 10.25
C LYS A 62 -20.26 6.84 10.50
N ALA A 63 -21.31 6.03 10.55
CA ALA A 63 -21.18 4.60 10.86
C ALA A 63 -20.42 3.88 9.76
N GLN A 64 -20.76 4.18 8.51
CA GLN A 64 -20.07 3.62 7.34
C GLN A 64 -18.61 4.10 7.27
N VAL A 65 -18.35 5.38 7.54
CA VAL A 65 -16.97 5.92 7.55
C VAL A 65 -16.12 5.20 8.58
N ILE A 66 -16.59 5.03 9.82
CA ILE A 66 -15.83 4.37 10.88
C ILE A 66 -15.53 2.92 10.50
N SER A 67 -16.54 2.18 10.03
CA SER A 67 -16.36 0.79 9.60
C SER A 67 -15.36 0.66 8.45
N ASN A 68 -15.51 1.49 7.41
CA ASN A 68 -14.62 1.49 6.25
C ASN A 68 -13.20 1.92 6.60
N LEU A 69 -13.04 2.95 7.45
CA LEU A 69 -11.73 3.42 7.87
C LEU A 69 -10.97 2.34 8.64
N VAL A 70 -11.63 1.65 9.58
CA VAL A 70 -11.02 0.54 10.32
C VAL A 70 -10.62 -0.59 9.36
N GLY A 71 -11.53 -1.06 8.52
CA GLY A 71 -11.24 -2.12 7.57
C GLY A 71 -10.14 -1.76 6.57
N ALA A 72 -10.14 -0.53 6.05
CA ALA A 72 -9.15 -0.07 5.08
C ALA A 72 -7.78 0.22 5.69
N SER A 73 -7.71 0.61 6.97
CA SER A 73 -6.43 0.95 7.62
C SER A 73 -5.71 -0.26 8.19
N VAL A 74 -6.44 -1.14 8.89
CA VAL A 74 -5.83 -2.26 9.63
C VAL A 74 -6.17 -3.65 9.10
N GLY A 75 -7.04 -3.76 8.10
CA GLY A 75 -7.30 -5.03 7.43
C GLY A 75 -6.01 -5.65 6.88
N ALA A 76 -5.82 -6.96 7.04
CA ALA A 76 -4.57 -7.67 6.77
C ALA A 76 -3.36 -7.04 7.51
N ALA A 77 -3.55 -6.62 8.76
CA ALA A 77 -2.55 -5.92 9.58
C ALA A 77 -1.96 -4.65 8.91
N GLY A 78 -2.75 -3.98 8.05
CA GLY A 78 -2.31 -2.82 7.30
C GLY A 78 -1.37 -3.13 6.13
N GLN A 79 -1.17 -4.39 5.79
CA GLN A 79 -0.23 -4.81 4.74
C GLN A 79 -0.90 -4.89 3.37
N ARG A 80 -1.57 -3.82 2.98
CA ARG A 80 -2.14 -3.63 1.64
C ARG A 80 -1.53 -2.38 1.00
N CYS A 81 -1.26 -2.45 -0.29
CA CYS A 81 -0.73 -1.30 -1.04
C CYS A 81 -1.64 -0.06 -0.94
N MET A 82 -2.95 -0.26 -0.77
CA MET A 82 -3.93 0.81 -0.64
C MET A 82 -4.45 0.98 0.81
N ALA A 83 -3.78 0.42 1.82
CA ALA A 83 -4.18 0.64 3.21
C ALA A 83 -4.12 2.12 3.57
N ILE A 84 -5.16 2.61 4.25
CA ILE A 84 -5.26 4.02 4.65
C ILE A 84 -4.28 4.29 5.79
N SER A 85 -3.31 5.17 5.54
CA SER A 85 -2.31 5.57 6.53
C SER A 85 -2.66 6.90 7.22
N VAL A 86 -3.48 7.73 6.58
CA VAL A 86 -3.85 9.05 7.06
C VAL A 86 -5.33 9.28 6.87
N ALA A 87 -6.03 9.70 7.92
CA ALA A 87 -7.40 10.19 7.85
C ALA A 87 -7.41 11.71 8.07
N VAL A 88 -7.96 12.45 7.12
CA VAL A 88 -8.15 13.90 7.19
C VAL A 88 -9.63 14.18 7.51
N LEU A 89 -9.92 14.54 8.74
CA LEU A 89 -11.28 14.84 9.19
C LEU A 89 -11.57 16.32 9.05
N VAL A 90 -12.56 16.66 8.23
CA VAL A 90 -12.94 18.04 7.90
C VAL A 90 -14.06 18.51 8.82
N GLY A 91 -13.92 19.70 9.36
CA GLY A 91 -14.97 20.37 10.14
C GLY A 91 -15.45 19.52 11.32
N ALA A 92 -16.76 19.30 11.43
CA ALA A 92 -17.41 18.54 12.50
C ALA A 92 -17.05 17.03 12.50
N ALA A 93 -16.54 16.48 11.39
CA ALA A 93 -16.08 15.10 11.37
C ALA A 93 -14.95 14.82 12.39
N ARG A 94 -14.24 15.84 12.87
CA ARG A 94 -13.23 15.72 13.93
C ARG A 94 -13.81 15.23 15.27
N GLU A 95 -15.07 15.44 15.49
CA GLU A 95 -15.77 14.96 16.69
C GLU A 95 -15.90 13.43 16.73
N TRP A 96 -15.68 12.75 15.60
CA TRP A 96 -15.76 11.30 15.50
C TRP A 96 -14.49 10.56 15.94
N ILE A 97 -13.42 11.29 16.26
CA ILE A 97 -12.13 10.71 16.68
C ILE A 97 -12.27 9.71 17.85
N PRO A 98 -13.04 10.00 18.92
CA PRO A 98 -13.21 9.04 20.02
C PRO A 98 -13.83 7.72 19.56
N GLU A 99 -14.85 7.78 18.71
CA GLU A 99 -15.52 6.57 18.19
C GLU A 99 -14.61 5.78 17.24
N ILE A 100 -13.83 6.46 16.40
CA ILE A 100 -12.81 5.83 15.54
C ILE A 100 -11.77 5.11 16.39
N ARG A 101 -11.25 5.76 17.42
CA ARG A 101 -10.30 5.17 18.37
C ARG A 101 -10.89 3.94 19.05
N ASP A 102 -12.12 4.01 19.52
CA ASP A 102 -12.78 2.90 20.21
C ASP A 102 -13.06 1.73 19.26
N ALA A 103 -13.36 1.99 17.99
CA ALA A 103 -13.49 0.97 16.96
C ALA A 103 -12.14 0.30 16.65
N LEU A 104 -11.07 1.06 16.53
CA LEU A 104 -9.70 0.53 16.34
C LEU A 104 -9.23 -0.30 17.55
N ALA A 105 -9.58 0.11 18.77
CA ALA A 105 -9.21 -0.62 19.99
C ALA A 105 -9.84 -2.03 20.09
N LYS A 106 -10.91 -2.29 19.35
CA LYS A 106 -11.56 -3.62 19.28
C LYS A 106 -10.87 -4.58 18.32
N VAL A 107 -10.01 -4.09 17.44
CA VAL A 107 -9.29 -4.93 16.49
C VAL A 107 -8.31 -5.84 17.23
N ARG A 108 -8.33 -7.11 16.90
CA ARG A 108 -7.39 -8.10 17.42
C ARG A 108 -6.58 -8.66 16.25
N PRO A 109 -5.26 -8.46 16.24
CA PRO A 109 -4.42 -9.16 15.29
C PRO A 109 -4.34 -10.63 15.66
N GLY A 110 -4.41 -11.50 14.68
CA GLY A 110 -4.36 -12.95 14.84
C GLY A 110 -3.95 -13.62 13.54
N PRO A 111 -3.75 -14.94 13.54
CA PRO A 111 -3.58 -15.72 12.32
C PRO A 111 -4.85 -15.63 11.46
N TRP A 112 -4.71 -15.98 10.17
CA TRP A 112 -5.79 -15.84 9.19
C TRP A 112 -6.96 -16.80 9.40
N ASP A 113 -6.76 -17.83 10.20
CA ASP A 113 -7.67 -18.93 10.49
C ASP A 113 -8.32 -18.87 11.89
N ASP A 114 -8.18 -17.75 12.58
CA ASP A 114 -8.82 -17.47 13.87
C ASP A 114 -10.25 -16.94 13.72
#